data_12434e5a466aeb47bc24cf520c9e62c0
#
_entry.id   12434e5a466aeb47bc24cf520c9e62c0
#
_cell.length_a   1.000
_cell.length_b   1.000
_cell.length_c   1.000
_cell.angle_alpha   90.00
_cell.angle_beta   90.00
_cell.angle_gamma   90.00
#
_symmetry.space_group_name_H-M   'P 1'
#
loop_
_entity.id
_entity.type
_entity.pdbx_description
1 polymer ?
#
loop_
_entity_poly.entity_id
_entity_poly.type
_entity_poly.pdbx_seq_one_letter_code
_entity_poly.pdbx_strand_id
1 'polypeptide(L)'
;VGSVVSVQRDVKVDIDPASLAEAVDPGTYERGVQYVRQHAVVRALWKLSAGALAGTVRGQYGNFYTTTARFSSADGLVHRFERGECSCPVRFNCKHVVALVLTATGALRPDGKEHARETGAPADEATAGAGQAMWEQSLASLLTSGKAGSPGAVGVPGTAAGSPLAIELTLSVPQSLPWSRRTGPDPLPQLLGRLVRPGKNGWVAGGLSWSQLGSLHYTGDYRASHVRWLKEFYALYRSGGQHFVSSYSYGEEKTITLSAFESTRLWPLLDEAEAIGLQLVHARKRLGPLDSYTRAELCLDVTGHAGALLITPVVVIGETSADAVPVAFIGPDGHGLVYTRRADVPPRAGLAPRADLVPGADRGDWPLRIARLASGVPSSLQRLALDARQLQVPAGDHARFRDEYYPRLRQMARVISSDGSFTPPAVPDPTLVLRASYGAGHELDLRWEWAYEVGESGRRAPLSPDGDPGYRDLKAEHAIVAGLDVGLEEFGLRNMKASAPLVPGATLRGLRTMRFSTEVLPLLDGHPGVAVEITGEPADYR
;
A
#
# COMPACT_ATOMS: atom_id res chain seq x y z
N VAL A 1 -7.38 -11.69 24.25
CA VAL A 1 -7.62 -10.35 23.70
C VAL A 1 -8.91 -10.45 22.91
N GLY A 2 -10.00 -9.94 23.51
CA GLY A 2 -11.33 -9.96 22.91
C GLY A 2 -11.35 -9.09 21.66
N SER A 3 -11.62 -9.73 20.52
CA SER A 3 -11.91 -9.03 19.27
C SER A 3 -13.21 -8.26 19.45
N VAL A 4 -13.11 -6.95 19.57
CA VAL A 4 -14.27 -6.06 19.49
C VAL A 4 -14.82 -6.15 18.07
N VAL A 5 -15.96 -6.81 17.92
CA VAL A 5 -16.74 -6.75 16.68
C VAL A 5 -17.25 -5.32 16.53
N SER A 6 -16.60 -4.56 15.67
CA SER A 6 -17.10 -3.24 15.27
C SER A 6 -18.30 -3.44 14.33
N VAL A 7 -19.47 -3.60 14.93
CA VAL A 7 -20.74 -3.39 14.24
C VAL A 7 -20.98 -1.88 14.25
N GLN A 8 -20.84 -1.24 13.12
CA GLN A 8 -21.22 0.16 12.96
C GLN A 8 -22.77 0.23 13.10
N ARG A 9 -23.22 0.61 14.30
CA ARG A 9 -24.63 0.61 14.74
C ARG A 9 -25.29 1.96 14.46
N ASP A 10 -25.49 2.32 13.22
CA ASP A 10 -26.26 3.54 12.95
C ASP A 10 -27.55 3.33 12.15
N VAL A 11 -27.87 2.08 11.76
CA VAL A 11 -29.19 1.78 11.17
C VAL A 11 -29.68 0.42 11.70
N LYS A 12 -30.75 0.44 12.47
CA LYS A 12 -31.43 -0.78 12.90
C LYS A 12 -32.24 -1.29 11.70
N VAL A 13 -31.67 -2.26 10.98
CA VAL A 13 -32.34 -2.92 9.86
C VAL A 13 -33.12 -4.11 10.43
N ASP A 14 -34.42 -4.11 10.21
CA ASP A 14 -35.27 -5.23 10.63
C ASP A 14 -35.22 -6.31 9.53
N ILE A 15 -34.68 -7.47 9.86
CA ILE A 15 -34.53 -8.61 8.96
C ILE A 15 -35.45 -9.71 9.47
N ASP A 16 -36.32 -10.25 8.60
CA ASP A 16 -37.14 -11.41 8.89
C ASP A 16 -36.28 -12.68 9.01
N PRO A 17 -36.07 -13.23 10.23
CA PRO A 17 -35.21 -14.40 10.43
C PRO A 17 -35.83 -15.68 9.85
N ALA A 18 -37.14 -15.74 9.67
CA ALA A 18 -37.83 -16.90 9.09
C ALA A 18 -37.47 -17.07 7.61
N SER A 19 -37.33 -15.97 6.87
CA SER A 19 -36.92 -16.00 5.46
C SER A 19 -35.53 -16.62 5.23
N LEU A 20 -34.61 -16.47 6.19
CA LEU A 20 -33.31 -17.13 6.14
C LEU A 20 -33.43 -18.64 6.37
N ALA A 21 -34.26 -19.06 7.33
CA ALA A 21 -34.45 -20.48 7.63
C ALA A 21 -35.17 -21.22 6.48
N GLU A 22 -36.08 -20.55 5.76
CA GLU A 22 -36.73 -21.09 4.57
C GLU A 22 -35.77 -21.26 3.37
N ALA A 23 -34.76 -20.39 3.25
CA ALA A 23 -33.86 -20.35 2.11
C ALA A 23 -32.64 -21.29 2.20
N VAL A 24 -32.44 -21.98 3.35
CA VAL A 24 -31.32 -22.88 3.58
C VAL A 24 -31.77 -24.21 4.16
N ASP A 25 -30.99 -25.27 3.93
CA ASP A 25 -31.30 -26.56 4.58
C ASP A 25 -31.06 -26.51 6.11
N PRO A 26 -31.84 -27.30 6.90
CA PRO A 26 -31.73 -27.26 8.37
C PRO A 26 -30.33 -27.51 8.91
N GLY A 27 -29.57 -28.44 8.31
CA GLY A 27 -28.21 -28.74 8.76
C GLY A 27 -27.22 -27.60 8.46
N THR A 28 -27.41 -26.83 7.39
CA THR A 28 -26.64 -25.62 7.09
C THR A 28 -27.01 -24.49 8.06
N TYR A 29 -28.28 -24.36 8.42
CA TYR A 29 -28.73 -23.39 9.41
C TYR A 29 -28.10 -23.65 10.77
N GLU A 30 -28.19 -24.90 11.28
CA GLU A 30 -27.56 -25.30 12.55
C GLU A 30 -26.05 -25.05 12.60
N ARG A 31 -25.33 -25.40 11.52
CA ARG A 31 -23.90 -25.09 11.41
C ARG A 31 -23.63 -23.59 11.43
N GLY A 32 -24.51 -22.77 10.85
CA GLY A 32 -24.45 -21.31 10.91
C GLY A 32 -24.61 -20.79 12.34
N VAL A 33 -25.59 -21.32 13.09
CA VAL A 33 -25.81 -21.01 14.50
C VAL A 33 -24.57 -21.32 15.35
N GLN A 34 -23.92 -22.48 15.10
CA GLN A 34 -22.67 -22.82 15.80
C GLN A 34 -21.55 -21.80 15.50
N TYR A 35 -21.46 -21.29 14.28
CA TYR A 35 -20.49 -20.26 13.89
C TYR A 35 -20.74 -18.92 14.60
N VAL A 36 -22.01 -18.56 14.84
CA VAL A 36 -22.36 -17.39 15.66
C VAL A 36 -21.91 -17.59 17.10
N ARG A 37 -22.21 -18.75 17.71
CA ARG A 37 -21.77 -19.09 19.08
C ARG A 37 -20.25 -19.09 19.23
N GLN A 38 -19.50 -19.43 18.19
CA GLN A 38 -18.04 -19.41 18.15
C GLN A 38 -17.45 -18.03 17.83
N HIS A 39 -18.26 -16.98 17.76
CA HIS A 39 -17.85 -15.64 17.36
C HIS A 39 -17.03 -15.62 16.05
N ALA A 40 -17.47 -16.42 15.08
CA ALA A 40 -16.76 -16.58 13.82
C ALA A 40 -16.92 -15.38 12.86
N VAL A 41 -17.93 -14.52 13.05
CA VAL A 41 -18.13 -13.32 12.26
C VAL A 41 -17.19 -12.21 12.76
N VAL A 42 -16.24 -11.82 11.91
CA VAL A 42 -15.21 -10.83 12.26
C VAL A 42 -15.66 -9.42 11.93
N ARG A 43 -16.41 -9.26 10.84
CA ARG A 43 -16.92 -7.97 10.36
C ARG A 43 -18.28 -8.16 9.70
N ALA A 44 -19.19 -7.23 9.95
CA ALA A 44 -20.48 -7.14 9.27
C ALA A 44 -20.79 -5.68 8.95
N LEU A 45 -21.13 -5.38 7.70
CA LEU A 45 -21.44 -4.04 7.20
C LEU A 45 -22.69 -4.10 6.33
N TRP A 46 -23.67 -3.27 6.67
CA TRP A 46 -24.86 -3.08 5.86
C TRP A 46 -24.62 -2.03 4.77
N LYS A 47 -24.91 -2.37 3.52
CA LYS A 47 -24.86 -1.47 2.36
C LYS A 47 -26.29 -1.10 1.98
N LEU A 48 -26.81 -0.02 2.55
CA LEU A 48 -28.20 0.44 2.36
C LEU A 48 -28.58 0.61 0.88
N SER A 49 -27.69 1.25 0.10
CA SER A 49 -27.95 1.49 -1.34
C SER A 49 -28.04 0.24 -2.20
N ALA A 50 -27.58 -0.91 -1.69
CA ALA A 50 -27.56 -2.17 -2.42
C ALA A 50 -28.49 -3.24 -1.81
N GLY A 51 -29.20 -2.95 -0.70
CA GLY A 51 -29.99 -3.93 0.03
C GLY A 51 -29.18 -5.18 0.41
N ALA A 52 -27.91 -5.00 0.81
CA ALA A 52 -27.01 -6.12 1.01
C ALA A 52 -26.19 -5.98 2.31
N LEU A 53 -26.02 -7.10 3.01
CA LEU A 53 -25.14 -7.25 4.16
C LEU A 53 -23.85 -7.93 3.70
N ALA A 54 -22.74 -7.26 3.82
CA ALA A 54 -21.42 -7.81 3.50
C ALA A 54 -20.59 -8.03 4.77
N GLY A 55 -19.77 -9.08 4.82
CA GLY A 55 -18.97 -9.37 5.98
C GLY A 55 -17.85 -10.37 5.75
N THR A 56 -17.06 -10.58 6.81
CA THR A 56 -15.99 -11.57 6.85
C THR A 56 -16.27 -12.56 7.96
N VAL A 57 -16.27 -13.85 7.62
CA VAL A 57 -16.53 -14.95 8.55
C VAL A 57 -15.32 -15.88 8.59
N ARG A 58 -14.85 -16.19 9.80
CA ARG A 58 -13.76 -17.12 10.04
C ARG A 58 -14.28 -18.57 9.90
N GLY A 59 -13.68 -19.34 9.02
CA GLY A 59 -13.98 -20.76 8.83
C GLY A 59 -13.29 -21.68 9.83
N GLN A 60 -13.57 -22.97 9.71
CA GLN A 60 -13.15 -24.00 10.66
C GLN A 60 -11.62 -24.15 10.78
N TYR A 61 -10.85 -23.84 9.76
CA TYR A 61 -9.39 -23.98 9.73
C TYR A 61 -8.66 -22.63 9.75
N GLY A 62 -9.29 -21.59 10.33
CA GLY A 62 -8.69 -20.26 10.39
C GLY A 62 -8.78 -19.46 9.08
N ASN A 63 -9.36 -20.01 8.02
CA ASN A 63 -9.61 -19.30 6.78
C ASN A 63 -10.66 -18.21 6.98
N PHE A 64 -10.50 -17.07 6.31
CA PHE A 64 -11.50 -16.02 6.31
C PHE A 64 -12.26 -16.03 4.98
N TYR A 65 -13.59 -16.00 5.07
CA TYR A 65 -14.45 -15.98 3.91
C TYR A 65 -15.18 -14.66 3.80
N THR A 66 -15.11 -14.03 2.64
CA THR A 66 -15.93 -12.87 2.31
C THR A 66 -17.33 -13.35 1.97
N THR A 67 -18.33 -12.76 2.63
CA THR A 67 -19.71 -13.21 2.57
C THR A 67 -20.60 -12.02 2.31
N THR A 68 -21.56 -12.16 1.40
CA THR A 68 -22.57 -11.14 1.08
C THR A 68 -23.95 -11.78 1.08
N ALA A 69 -24.90 -11.20 1.84
CA ALA A 69 -26.30 -11.58 1.84
C ALA A 69 -27.12 -10.46 1.20
N ARG A 70 -28.04 -10.81 0.29
CA ARG A 70 -28.95 -9.89 -0.39
C ARG A 70 -30.35 -10.06 0.17
N PHE A 71 -31.08 -8.94 0.23
CA PHE A 71 -32.41 -8.86 0.80
C PHE A 71 -33.30 -8.08 -0.13
N SER A 72 -34.57 -8.51 -0.22
CA SER A 72 -35.68 -7.73 -0.77
C SER A 72 -36.46 -7.03 0.34
N SER A 73 -37.02 -5.91 0.04
CA SER A 73 -37.92 -5.20 0.95
C SER A 73 -39.17 -4.77 0.14
N ALA A 74 -40.32 -5.34 0.48
CA ALA A 74 -41.59 -4.96 -0.16
C ALA A 74 -42.12 -3.61 0.37
N ASP A 75 -41.88 -3.32 1.66
CA ASP A 75 -42.47 -2.17 2.37
C ASP A 75 -41.43 -1.21 2.94
N GLY A 76 -40.14 -1.40 2.62
CA GLY A 76 -39.02 -0.57 3.11
C GLY A 76 -38.68 -0.73 4.61
N LEU A 77 -39.45 -1.49 5.37
CA LEU A 77 -39.32 -1.65 6.81
C LEU A 77 -38.73 -3.01 7.22
N VAL A 78 -39.17 -4.10 6.59
CA VAL A 78 -38.69 -5.46 6.89
C VAL A 78 -37.96 -6.02 5.68
N HIS A 79 -36.74 -6.47 5.88
CA HIS A 79 -35.91 -7.08 4.83
C HIS A 79 -36.01 -8.60 4.86
N ARG A 80 -36.42 -9.22 3.75
CA ARG A 80 -36.43 -10.66 3.58
C ARG A 80 -35.19 -11.15 2.90
N PHE A 81 -34.59 -12.21 3.43
CA PHE A 81 -33.41 -12.83 2.82
C PHE A 81 -33.76 -13.46 1.47
N GLU A 82 -33.03 -13.13 0.43
CA GLU A 82 -33.21 -13.72 -0.91
C GLU A 82 -32.13 -14.76 -1.20
N ARG A 83 -30.86 -14.35 -1.13
CA ARG A 83 -29.73 -15.23 -1.41
C ARG A 83 -28.46 -14.71 -0.75
N GLY A 84 -27.51 -15.62 -0.51
CA GLY A 84 -26.20 -15.27 -0.02
C GLY A 84 -25.08 -15.87 -0.85
N GLU A 85 -24.01 -15.10 -1.04
CA GLU A 85 -22.79 -15.49 -1.74
C GLU A 85 -21.62 -15.50 -0.76
N CYS A 86 -20.73 -16.49 -0.89
CA CYS A 86 -19.58 -16.66 -0.01
C CYS A 86 -18.38 -17.16 -0.78
N SER A 87 -17.18 -16.69 -0.45
CA SER A 87 -15.95 -17.19 -1.05
C SER A 87 -15.54 -18.61 -0.61
N CYS A 88 -16.32 -19.28 0.25
CA CYS A 88 -16.08 -20.68 0.64
C CYS A 88 -16.42 -21.66 -0.49
N PRO A 89 -15.98 -22.93 -0.43
CA PRO A 89 -16.23 -23.93 -1.48
C PRO A 89 -17.73 -24.18 -1.80
N VAL A 90 -18.64 -23.96 -0.83
CA VAL A 90 -20.08 -24.11 -1.03
C VAL A 90 -20.69 -22.96 -1.83
N ARG A 91 -20.09 -21.77 -1.77
CA ARG A 91 -20.42 -20.54 -2.50
C ARG A 91 -21.74 -19.88 -2.18
N PHE A 92 -22.84 -20.61 -2.19
CA PHE A 92 -24.19 -20.04 -2.05
C PHE A 92 -24.87 -20.55 -0.79
N ASN A 93 -25.62 -19.70 -0.12
CA ASN A 93 -26.48 -20.00 1.04
C ASN A 93 -25.82 -20.93 2.07
N CYS A 94 -24.51 -20.78 2.29
CA CYS A 94 -23.72 -21.64 3.15
C CYS A 94 -23.78 -21.22 4.62
N LYS A 95 -23.25 -22.02 5.52
CA LYS A 95 -23.17 -21.74 6.97
C LYS A 95 -22.55 -20.39 7.31
N HIS A 96 -21.65 -19.85 6.49
CA HIS A 96 -21.04 -18.53 6.71
C HIS A 96 -22.02 -17.39 6.39
N VAL A 97 -22.88 -17.58 5.38
CA VAL A 97 -23.98 -16.65 5.08
C VAL A 97 -24.96 -16.62 6.23
N VAL A 98 -25.36 -17.79 6.72
CA VAL A 98 -26.26 -17.92 7.88
C VAL A 98 -25.67 -17.23 9.11
N ALA A 99 -24.39 -17.49 9.41
CA ALA A 99 -23.71 -16.87 10.54
C ALA A 99 -23.67 -15.34 10.43
N LEU A 100 -23.37 -14.81 9.23
CA LEU A 100 -23.32 -13.37 8.98
C LEU A 100 -24.69 -12.71 9.24
N VAL A 101 -25.77 -13.28 8.70
CA VAL A 101 -27.13 -12.74 8.85
C VAL A 101 -27.60 -12.83 10.29
N LEU A 102 -27.44 -13.97 10.97
CA LEU A 102 -27.85 -14.16 12.35
C LEU A 102 -27.08 -13.24 13.32
N THR A 103 -25.80 -12.96 13.04
CA THR A 103 -25.01 -12.01 13.85
C THR A 103 -25.53 -10.58 13.67
N ALA A 104 -25.91 -10.20 12.45
CA ALA A 104 -26.39 -8.85 12.14
C ALA A 104 -27.80 -8.60 12.69
N THR A 105 -28.68 -9.62 12.75
CA THR A 105 -30.02 -9.53 13.33
C THR A 105 -30.00 -9.49 14.85
N GLY A 106 -28.91 -9.93 15.48
CA GLY A 106 -28.85 -10.12 16.94
C GLY A 106 -29.80 -11.22 17.43
N ALA A 107 -30.27 -12.08 16.54
CA ALA A 107 -31.23 -13.15 16.85
C ALA A 107 -30.64 -14.21 17.79
N LEU A 108 -29.33 -14.29 17.91
CA LEU A 108 -28.61 -15.15 18.85
C LEU A 108 -27.66 -14.27 19.67
N ARG A 109 -28.05 -13.96 20.91
CA ARG A 109 -27.11 -13.39 21.90
C ARG A 109 -26.16 -14.49 22.40
N PRO A 110 -24.90 -14.17 22.70
CA PRO A 110 -23.92 -15.15 23.16
C PRO A 110 -24.29 -15.81 24.51
N ASP A 111 -25.25 -15.31 25.22
CA ASP A 111 -25.61 -15.68 26.59
C ASP A 111 -26.67 -16.79 26.69
N GLY A 112 -26.95 -17.52 25.62
CA GLY A 112 -27.62 -18.84 25.67
C GLY A 112 -29.00 -18.90 26.32
N LYS A 113 -29.86 -17.85 26.21
CA LYS A 113 -31.26 -17.93 26.63
C LYS A 113 -32.19 -17.83 25.42
N GLU A 114 -32.65 -18.97 24.98
CA GLU A 114 -33.87 -19.06 24.15
C GLU A 114 -35.04 -18.49 24.93
N HIS A 115 -35.85 -17.63 24.27
CA HIS A 115 -37.18 -17.31 24.78
C HIS A 115 -38.07 -18.52 24.61
N ALA A 116 -38.10 -19.39 25.62
CA ALA A 116 -39.24 -20.30 25.84
C ALA A 116 -40.24 -19.56 26.75
N ARG A 117 -41.49 -19.57 26.30
CA ARG A 117 -42.66 -19.04 27.02
C ARG A 117 -42.74 -19.61 28.41
N GLU A 118 -43.10 -18.73 29.35
CA GLU A 118 -43.40 -19.03 30.75
C GLU A 118 -44.42 -20.15 30.91
N THR A 119 -44.08 -21.14 31.70
CA THR A 119 -45.00 -21.81 32.64
C THR A 119 -44.21 -22.19 33.87
N GLY A 120 -44.80 -21.87 35.01
CA GLY A 120 -44.16 -21.70 36.32
C GLY A 120 -43.76 -22.88 37.15
N ALA A 121 -42.93 -22.52 38.10
CA ALA A 121 -42.75 -23.00 39.48
C ALA A 121 -42.18 -24.41 39.75
N PRO A 122 -41.63 -24.68 40.95
CA PRO A 122 -40.86 -23.83 41.91
C PRO A 122 -39.48 -24.40 42.28
N ALA A 123 -38.81 -23.65 43.16
CA ALA A 123 -37.49 -23.87 43.79
C ALA A 123 -37.30 -25.20 44.50
N ASP A 124 -36.07 -25.66 44.52
CA ASP A 124 -35.47 -26.28 45.71
C ASP A 124 -33.93 -26.07 45.80
N GLU A 125 -33.52 -25.92 47.04
CA GLU A 125 -32.21 -25.55 47.53
C GLU A 125 -31.16 -26.67 47.42
N ALA A 126 -29.93 -26.21 47.59
CA ALA A 126 -28.74 -26.86 48.17
C ALA A 126 -27.76 -27.52 47.19
N THR A 127 -26.55 -27.00 47.07
CA THR A 127 -25.41 -27.33 47.91
C THR A 127 -24.17 -26.51 47.54
N ALA A 128 -23.57 -25.88 48.53
CA ALA A 128 -22.26 -25.21 48.45
C ALA A 128 -21.13 -26.24 48.32
N GLY A 129 -20.30 -26.04 47.29
CA GLY A 129 -19.06 -26.78 47.10
C GLY A 129 -18.03 -25.87 46.40
N ALA A 130 -16.93 -25.61 47.10
CA ALA A 130 -15.86 -24.68 46.76
C ALA A 130 -15.40 -24.73 45.31
N GLY A 131 -15.88 -23.79 44.51
CA GLY A 131 -15.30 -23.45 43.23
C GLY A 131 -14.49 -22.17 43.37
N GLN A 132 -13.20 -22.22 43.12
CA GLN A 132 -12.41 -21.00 42.93
C GLN A 132 -13.14 -20.09 41.94
N ALA A 133 -13.34 -18.85 42.33
CA ALA A 133 -14.12 -17.89 41.54
C ALA A 133 -13.54 -17.79 40.12
N MET A 134 -14.39 -17.88 39.11
CA MET A 134 -13.98 -17.86 37.67
C MET A 134 -13.09 -16.65 37.32
N TRP A 135 -13.17 -15.56 38.06
CA TRP A 135 -12.30 -14.41 37.91
C TRP A 135 -10.86 -14.69 38.34
N GLU A 136 -10.62 -15.53 39.34
CA GLU A 136 -9.27 -15.92 39.79
C GLU A 136 -8.56 -16.79 38.75
N GLN A 137 -9.29 -17.70 38.08
CA GLN A 137 -8.74 -18.48 36.96
C GLN A 137 -8.44 -17.59 35.76
N SER A 138 -9.29 -16.61 35.46
CA SER A 138 -9.05 -15.63 34.40
C SER A 138 -7.87 -14.73 34.74
N LEU A 139 -7.71 -14.32 36.00
CA LEU A 139 -6.59 -13.50 36.44
C LEU A 139 -5.27 -14.30 36.46
N ALA A 140 -5.31 -15.58 36.87
CA ALA A 140 -4.15 -16.45 36.83
C ALA A 140 -3.65 -16.65 35.38
N SER A 141 -4.55 -16.77 34.41
CA SER A 141 -4.16 -16.88 32.98
C SER A 141 -3.53 -15.61 32.45
N LEU A 142 -3.98 -14.43 32.88
CA LEU A 142 -3.39 -13.15 32.54
C LEU A 142 -2.03 -12.93 33.21
N LEU A 143 -1.88 -13.35 34.44
CA LEU A 143 -0.63 -13.21 35.19
C LEU A 143 0.45 -14.21 34.72
N THR A 144 0.06 -15.39 34.24
CA THR A 144 1.00 -16.33 33.61
C THR A 144 1.40 -15.89 32.19
N SER A 145 0.52 -15.18 31.46
CA SER A 145 0.87 -14.56 30.16
C SER A 145 1.80 -13.35 30.29
N GLY A 146 1.87 -12.72 31.48
CA GLY A 146 2.72 -11.54 31.73
C GLY A 146 4.17 -11.87 32.10
N LYS A 147 4.56 -13.14 32.18
CA LYS A 147 5.94 -13.54 32.55
C LYS A 147 6.89 -13.84 31.39
N ALA A 148 6.49 -13.52 30.16
CA ALA A 148 7.35 -13.58 29.00
C ALA A 148 7.70 -12.16 28.53
N GLY A 149 8.69 -11.53 29.14
CA GLY A 149 9.20 -10.25 28.66
C GLY A 149 9.92 -9.39 29.69
N SER A 150 10.96 -9.90 30.35
CA SER A 150 11.99 -9.02 30.92
C SER A 150 13.03 -8.72 29.83
N PRO A 151 13.36 -7.43 29.55
CA PRO A 151 14.44 -7.08 28.66
C PRO A 151 15.77 -7.21 29.43
N GLY A 152 16.55 -8.24 29.15
CA GLY A 152 17.89 -8.35 29.73
C GLY A 152 18.40 -9.78 29.89
N ALA A 153 18.55 -10.48 28.77
CA ALA A 153 19.56 -11.54 28.68
C ALA A 153 19.91 -11.70 27.20
N VAL A 154 21.15 -11.37 26.86
CA VAL A 154 21.79 -11.79 25.62
C VAL A 154 21.90 -13.31 25.70
N GLY A 155 20.84 -14.00 25.27
CA GLY A 155 20.80 -15.44 25.15
C GLY A 155 21.37 -15.84 23.80
N VAL A 156 22.38 -16.69 23.83
CA VAL A 156 22.85 -17.53 22.72
C VAL A 156 21.64 -18.01 21.91
N PRO A 157 21.64 -17.95 20.55
CA PRO A 157 20.51 -18.39 19.75
C PRO A 157 20.28 -19.89 19.95
N GLY A 158 19.34 -20.22 20.85
CA GLY A 158 18.80 -21.56 20.98
C GLY A 158 18.15 -21.95 19.66
N THR A 159 18.51 -23.11 19.12
CA THR A 159 17.94 -23.70 17.91
C THR A 159 16.43 -23.67 17.98
N ALA A 160 15.81 -22.73 17.25
CA ALA A 160 14.36 -22.65 17.14
C ALA A 160 13.84 -23.99 16.60
N ALA A 161 12.96 -24.66 17.38
CA ALA A 161 12.40 -25.95 16.98
C ALA A 161 11.68 -25.85 15.63
N GLY A 162 11.85 -26.86 14.77
CA GLY A 162 11.23 -26.98 13.47
C GLY A 162 12.12 -26.61 12.26
N SER A 163 11.74 -27.14 11.11
CA SER A 163 12.44 -26.92 9.85
C SER A 163 12.32 -25.48 9.37
N PRO A 164 13.39 -24.84 8.89
CA PRO A 164 13.30 -23.50 8.34
C PRO A 164 12.55 -23.51 7.00
N LEU A 165 11.93 -22.37 6.67
CA LEU A 165 11.37 -22.07 5.36
C LEU A 165 12.16 -20.93 4.73
N ALA A 166 12.15 -20.85 3.40
CA ALA A 166 12.75 -19.75 2.65
C ALA A 166 11.87 -19.39 1.45
N ILE A 167 12.15 -18.23 0.86
CA ILE A 167 11.53 -17.81 -0.40
C ILE A 167 12.59 -17.90 -1.50
N GLU A 168 12.34 -18.73 -2.49
CA GLU A 168 13.19 -18.84 -3.69
C GLU A 168 12.76 -17.80 -4.71
N LEU A 169 13.71 -17.03 -5.20
CA LEU A 169 13.50 -15.96 -6.16
C LEU A 169 13.92 -16.38 -7.57
N THR A 170 13.09 -16.05 -8.54
CA THR A 170 13.31 -16.31 -9.97
C THR A 170 12.90 -15.11 -10.80
N LEU A 171 13.71 -14.72 -11.78
CA LEU A 171 13.32 -13.75 -12.79
C LEU A 171 12.53 -14.46 -13.90
N SER A 172 11.40 -13.88 -14.28
CA SER A 172 10.59 -14.32 -15.41
C SER A 172 10.31 -13.14 -16.34
N VAL A 173 10.34 -13.40 -17.63
CA VAL A 173 9.82 -12.45 -18.61
C VAL A 173 8.61 -13.07 -19.23
N PRO A 174 7.44 -12.46 -19.07
CA PRO A 174 6.23 -12.93 -19.69
C PRO A 174 6.44 -12.99 -21.21
N GLN A 175 6.32 -14.17 -21.80
CA GLN A 175 6.42 -14.31 -23.25
C GLN A 175 5.14 -13.79 -23.89
N SER A 176 5.24 -12.88 -24.85
CA SER A 176 4.12 -12.54 -25.72
C SER A 176 3.82 -13.75 -26.59
N LEU A 177 2.58 -14.25 -26.49
CA LEU A 177 2.15 -15.36 -27.34
C LEU A 177 2.15 -14.91 -28.81
N PRO A 178 2.70 -15.73 -29.75
CA PRO A 178 2.88 -15.33 -31.16
C PRO A 178 1.60 -14.92 -31.88
N TRP A 179 0.43 -15.32 -31.38
CA TRP A 179 -0.89 -14.99 -31.96
C TRP A 179 -1.60 -13.81 -31.29
N SER A 180 -1.07 -13.24 -30.22
CA SER A 180 -1.64 -12.04 -29.66
C SER A 180 -1.15 -10.84 -30.48
N ARG A 181 -2.02 -10.25 -31.30
CA ARG A 181 -1.81 -8.91 -31.90
C ARG A 181 -1.87 -7.85 -30.80
N ARG A 182 -0.86 -7.84 -29.92
CA ARG A 182 -0.72 -6.75 -28.95
C ARG A 182 -0.09 -5.56 -29.65
N THR A 183 -0.81 -4.47 -29.68
CA THR A 183 -0.33 -3.15 -30.13
C THR A 183 0.39 -2.39 -29.01
N GLY A 184 0.75 -3.06 -27.91
CA GLY A 184 1.41 -2.46 -26.73
C GLY A 184 2.89 -2.86 -26.60
N PRO A 185 3.65 -2.13 -25.77
CA PRO A 185 5.06 -2.42 -25.49
C PRO A 185 5.22 -3.78 -24.81
N ASP A 186 6.39 -4.40 -24.97
CA ASP A 186 6.72 -5.69 -24.37
C ASP A 186 6.58 -5.67 -22.85
N PRO A 187 6.12 -6.77 -22.22
CA PRO A 187 5.98 -6.84 -20.79
C PRO A 187 7.35 -6.75 -20.08
N LEU A 188 7.38 -6.07 -18.95
CA LEU A 188 8.59 -5.94 -18.15
C LEU A 188 8.95 -7.26 -17.46
N PRO A 189 10.25 -7.53 -17.20
CA PRO A 189 10.69 -8.64 -16.37
C PRO A 189 10.05 -8.59 -14.98
N GLN A 190 9.71 -9.77 -14.46
CA GLN A 190 9.05 -9.93 -13.18
C GLN A 190 9.90 -10.77 -12.23
N LEU A 191 9.95 -10.37 -10.97
CA LEU A 191 10.51 -11.16 -9.89
C LEU A 191 9.42 -12.05 -9.31
N LEU A 192 9.64 -13.37 -9.39
CA LEU A 192 8.74 -14.37 -8.84
C LEU A 192 9.30 -14.95 -7.55
N GLY A 193 8.43 -15.25 -6.60
CA GLY A 193 8.79 -15.88 -5.33
C GLY A 193 7.99 -17.15 -5.07
N ARG A 194 8.66 -18.25 -4.74
CA ARG A 194 8.03 -19.50 -4.30
C ARG A 194 8.56 -19.98 -2.96
N LEU A 195 7.73 -20.68 -2.21
CA LEU A 195 8.13 -21.27 -0.94
C LEU A 195 9.01 -22.48 -1.14
N VAL A 196 10.08 -22.58 -0.33
CA VAL A 196 11.00 -23.70 -0.34
C VAL A 196 11.37 -24.13 1.09
N ARG A 197 11.73 -25.42 1.23
CA ARG A 197 12.20 -26.04 2.48
C ARG A 197 13.52 -26.75 2.25
N PRO A 198 14.29 -27.06 3.29
CA PRO A 198 15.50 -27.85 3.17
C PRO A 198 15.24 -29.24 2.55
N GLY A 199 16.08 -29.64 1.62
CA GLY A 199 16.13 -30.97 1.04
C GLY A 199 17.54 -31.55 1.15
N LYS A 200 17.77 -32.79 0.67
CA LYS A 200 19.07 -33.46 0.76
C LYS A 200 20.22 -32.65 0.14
N ASN A 201 19.94 -31.91 -0.94
CA ASN A 201 20.96 -31.20 -1.72
C ASN A 201 20.62 -29.69 -1.82
N GLY A 202 20.15 -29.06 -0.75
CA GLY A 202 19.74 -27.65 -0.70
C GLY A 202 18.22 -27.45 -0.70
N TRP A 203 17.76 -26.26 -1.05
CA TRP A 203 16.36 -25.89 -0.99
C TRP A 203 15.51 -26.60 -2.06
N VAL A 204 14.28 -27.01 -1.69
CA VAL A 204 13.32 -27.69 -2.58
C VAL A 204 11.91 -27.17 -2.35
N ALA A 205 11.09 -27.07 -3.38
CA ALA A 205 9.71 -26.59 -3.28
C ALA A 205 8.79 -27.57 -2.51
N GLY A 206 9.01 -28.88 -2.65
CA GLY A 206 8.38 -29.93 -1.83
C GLY A 206 6.85 -29.88 -1.74
N GLY A 207 6.16 -29.35 -2.75
CA GLY A 207 4.69 -29.21 -2.75
C GLY A 207 4.16 -28.02 -1.93
N LEU A 208 5.01 -27.12 -1.43
CA LEU A 208 4.59 -25.93 -0.71
C LEU A 208 3.86 -24.96 -1.62
N SER A 209 2.81 -24.32 -1.10
CA SER A 209 1.99 -23.33 -1.80
C SER A 209 1.66 -22.16 -0.88
N TRP A 210 1.62 -20.95 -1.43
CA TRP A 210 1.23 -19.75 -0.71
C TRP A 210 -0.21 -19.80 -0.21
N SER A 211 -1.11 -20.41 -0.98
CA SER A 211 -2.51 -20.59 -0.59
C SER A 211 -2.70 -21.55 0.59
N GLN A 212 -1.71 -22.41 0.86
CA GLN A 212 -1.76 -23.42 1.94
C GLN A 212 -1.03 -22.99 3.22
N LEU A 213 -0.53 -21.76 3.32
CA LEU A 213 0.15 -21.24 4.52
C LEU A 213 -0.67 -21.40 5.80
N GLY A 214 -2.01 -21.34 5.69
CA GLY A 214 -2.92 -21.56 6.82
C GLY A 214 -2.80 -22.94 7.47
N SER A 215 -2.51 -23.96 6.67
CA SER A 215 -2.47 -25.37 7.08
C SER A 215 -1.06 -25.95 7.26
N LEU A 216 0.00 -25.16 7.07
CA LEU A 216 1.38 -25.66 7.15
C LEU A 216 1.74 -26.32 8.48
N HIS A 217 1.13 -25.88 9.58
CA HIS A 217 1.33 -26.47 10.91
C HIS A 217 0.76 -27.89 11.07
N TYR A 218 -0.11 -28.32 10.11
CA TYR A 218 -0.61 -29.71 10.08
C TYR A 218 0.22 -30.60 9.16
N THR A 219 0.97 -30.03 8.22
CA THR A 219 1.65 -30.76 7.15
C THR A 219 3.14 -30.93 7.38
N GLY A 220 3.72 -30.28 8.38
CA GLY A 220 5.12 -30.39 8.70
C GLY A 220 5.50 -29.59 9.93
N ASP A 221 6.61 -30.00 10.56
CA ASP A 221 7.21 -29.29 11.70
C ASP A 221 8.09 -28.16 11.17
N TYR A 222 7.50 -27.01 10.91
CA TYR A 222 8.18 -25.80 10.48
C TYR A 222 8.34 -24.79 11.60
N ARG A 223 9.38 -23.96 11.55
CA ARG A 223 9.59 -22.88 12.51
C ARG A 223 8.36 -21.98 12.56
N ALA A 224 7.75 -21.86 13.74
CA ALA A 224 6.52 -21.08 13.93
C ALA A 224 6.70 -19.59 13.59
N SER A 225 7.91 -19.03 13.84
CA SER A 225 8.27 -17.65 13.44
C SER A 225 8.23 -17.45 11.93
N HIS A 226 8.78 -18.41 11.16
CA HIS A 226 8.75 -18.36 9.69
C HIS A 226 7.33 -18.45 9.15
N VAL A 227 6.52 -19.40 9.67
CA VAL A 227 5.12 -19.57 9.24
C VAL A 227 4.30 -18.31 9.53
N ARG A 228 4.48 -17.70 10.71
CA ARG A 228 3.78 -16.46 11.08
C ARG A 228 4.16 -15.31 10.12
N TRP A 229 5.45 -15.12 9.91
CA TRP A 229 5.96 -14.08 9.01
C TRP A 229 5.46 -14.28 7.57
N LEU A 230 5.53 -15.50 7.03
CA LEU A 230 5.04 -15.81 5.68
C LEU A 230 3.54 -15.56 5.53
N LYS A 231 2.73 -15.81 6.57
CA LYS A 231 1.29 -15.47 6.56
C LYS A 231 1.06 -13.97 6.50
N GLU A 232 1.82 -13.17 7.25
CA GLU A 232 1.73 -11.72 7.23
C GLU A 232 2.19 -11.16 5.89
N PHE A 233 3.32 -11.62 5.38
CA PHE A 233 3.84 -11.26 4.08
C PHE A 233 2.85 -11.55 2.95
N TYR A 234 2.25 -12.75 2.93
CA TYR A 234 1.26 -13.12 1.93
C TYR A 234 -0.05 -12.35 2.08
N ALA A 235 -0.49 -12.07 3.29
CA ALA A 235 -1.66 -11.23 3.54
C ALA A 235 -1.46 -9.80 3.00
N LEU A 236 -0.26 -9.23 3.22
CA LEU A 236 0.10 -7.91 2.71
C LEU A 236 0.19 -7.91 1.17
N TYR A 237 0.79 -8.94 0.57
CA TYR A 237 0.82 -9.12 -0.87
C TYR A 237 -0.60 -9.17 -1.46
N ARG A 238 -1.50 -9.92 -0.85
CA ARG A 238 -2.91 -10.07 -1.28
C ARG A 238 -3.76 -8.82 -1.06
N SER A 239 -3.33 -7.90 -0.21
CA SER A 239 -4.04 -6.62 0.02
C SER A 239 -3.87 -5.61 -1.11
N GLY A 240 -2.88 -5.78 -1.99
CA GLY A 240 -2.69 -4.98 -3.19
C GLY A 240 -3.81 -5.21 -4.22
N GLY A 241 -4.24 -4.13 -4.89
CA GLY A 241 -5.48 -4.11 -5.69
C GLY A 241 -5.48 -4.97 -6.97
N GLN A 242 -4.32 -5.40 -7.46
CA GLN A 242 -4.21 -6.11 -8.75
C GLN A 242 -4.63 -7.58 -8.72
N HIS A 243 -4.82 -8.17 -7.54
CA HIS A 243 -5.16 -9.59 -7.41
C HIS A 243 -6.65 -9.91 -7.53
N PHE A 244 -7.49 -8.90 -7.76
CA PHE A 244 -8.93 -9.08 -7.91
C PHE A 244 -9.39 -9.72 -9.23
N VAL A 245 -8.52 -9.83 -10.23
CA VAL A 245 -8.93 -10.16 -11.62
C VAL A 245 -8.81 -11.65 -11.96
N SER A 246 -8.18 -12.48 -11.12
CA SER A 246 -8.03 -13.91 -11.43
C SER A 246 -8.74 -14.83 -10.44
N SER A 247 -10.02 -14.57 -10.16
CA SER A 247 -10.88 -15.46 -9.34
C SER A 247 -11.19 -16.82 -9.97
N TYR A 248 -10.66 -17.12 -11.15
CA TYR A 248 -10.93 -18.36 -11.87
C TYR A 248 -9.80 -19.40 -11.82
N SER A 249 -8.70 -19.08 -11.15
CA SER A 249 -7.61 -20.05 -10.99
C SER A 249 -7.83 -20.88 -9.71
N TYR A 250 -8.53 -21.98 -9.84
CA TYR A 250 -8.68 -23.03 -8.79
C TYR A 250 -7.38 -23.81 -8.54
N GLY A 251 -6.22 -23.29 -8.94
CA GLY A 251 -4.91 -23.89 -8.76
C GLY A 251 -4.27 -23.49 -7.43
N GLU A 252 -3.44 -24.36 -6.88
CA GLU A 252 -2.53 -24.03 -5.80
C GLU A 252 -1.60 -22.88 -6.25
N GLU A 253 -1.62 -21.75 -5.55
CA GLU A 253 -0.73 -20.63 -5.84
C GLU A 253 0.69 -20.97 -5.34
N LYS A 254 1.47 -21.60 -6.19
CA LYS A 254 2.85 -22.02 -5.88
C LYS A 254 3.85 -20.89 -5.98
N THR A 255 3.53 -19.86 -6.76
CA THR A 255 4.42 -18.73 -7.06
C THR A 255 3.64 -17.42 -7.00
N ILE A 256 4.21 -16.41 -6.38
CA ILE A 256 3.70 -15.04 -6.36
C ILE A 256 4.61 -14.12 -7.17
N THR A 257 4.06 -13.01 -7.66
CA THR A 257 4.80 -12.02 -8.43
C THR A 257 5.23 -10.86 -7.51
N LEU A 258 6.47 -10.90 -7.02
CA LEU A 258 6.98 -9.86 -6.13
C LEU A 258 7.06 -8.49 -6.80
N SER A 259 7.23 -8.43 -8.11
CA SER A 259 7.15 -7.17 -8.87
C SER A 259 5.78 -6.48 -8.77
N ALA A 260 4.72 -7.21 -8.38
CA ALA A 260 3.40 -6.65 -8.12
C ALA A 260 3.14 -6.31 -6.64
N PHE A 261 4.17 -6.32 -5.80
CA PHE A 261 4.04 -6.04 -4.36
C PHE A 261 3.90 -4.53 -4.14
N GLU A 262 2.69 -4.03 -3.92
CA GLU A 262 2.39 -2.59 -3.88
C GLU A 262 2.86 -1.88 -2.60
N SER A 263 2.87 -2.61 -1.47
CA SER A 263 3.09 -1.98 -0.18
C SER A 263 4.57 -1.81 0.16
N THR A 264 4.98 -0.58 0.51
CA THR A 264 6.32 -0.29 1.03
C THR A 264 6.61 -0.92 2.40
N ARG A 265 5.59 -1.49 3.09
CA ARG A 265 5.77 -2.31 4.29
C ARG A 265 6.55 -3.61 4.03
N LEU A 266 6.79 -3.94 2.76
CA LEU A 266 7.72 -5.01 2.38
C LEU A 266 9.08 -4.85 3.07
N TRP A 267 9.60 -3.63 3.15
CA TRP A 267 10.96 -3.38 3.66
C TRP A 267 11.12 -3.72 5.14
N PRO A 268 10.31 -3.19 6.07
CA PRO A 268 10.37 -3.64 7.46
C PRO A 268 10.10 -5.14 7.64
N LEU A 269 9.24 -5.75 6.80
CA LEU A 269 9.05 -7.20 6.84
C LEU A 269 10.34 -7.97 6.44
N LEU A 270 11.11 -7.47 5.49
CA LEU A 270 12.40 -8.09 5.14
C LEU A 270 13.43 -7.96 6.27
N ASP A 271 13.45 -6.84 7.00
CA ASP A 271 14.26 -6.67 8.20
C ASP A 271 13.88 -7.70 9.29
N GLU A 272 12.56 -7.92 9.49
CA GLU A 272 12.05 -8.96 10.39
C GLU A 272 12.41 -10.37 9.91
N ALA A 273 12.37 -10.65 8.59
CA ALA A 273 12.76 -11.93 8.01
C ALA A 273 14.21 -12.27 8.36
N GLU A 274 15.12 -11.31 8.21
CA GLU A 274 16.52 -11.46 8.57
C GLU A 274 16.69 -11.75 10.06
N ALA A 275 15.99 -11.01 10.94
CA ALA A 275 16.04 -11.19 12.38
C ALA A 275 15.58 -12.58 12.84
N ILE A 276 14.61 -13.21 12.16
CA ILE A 276 14.14 -14.55 12.47
C ILE A 276 14.88 -15.66 11.71
N GLY A 277 15.83 -15.31 10.83
CA GLY A 277 16.61 -16.23 10.02
C GLY A 277 15.85 -16.84 8.83
N LEU A 278 14.79 -16.17 8.34
CA LEU A 278 14.11 -16.55 7.11
C LEU A 278 14.89 -15.98 5.92
N GLN A 279 15.28 -16.84 4.99
CA GLN A 279 16.17 -16.47 3.90
C GLN A 279 15.41 -16.25 2.59
N LEU A 280 15.89 -15.30 1.79
CA LEU A 280 15.64 -15.23 0.37
C LEU A 280 16.76 -15.99 -0.34
N VAL A 281 16.44 -16.90 -1.26
CA VAL A 281 17.43 -17.76 -1.91
C VAL A 281 17.29 -17.71 -3.43
N HIS A 282 18.40 -17.87 -4.12
CA HIS A 282 18.39 -17.96 -5.57
C HIS A 282 17.82 -19.32 -6.04
N ALA A 283 17.12 -19.32 -7.18
CA ALA A 283 16.69 -20.55 -7.82
C ALA A 283 17.86 -21.47 -8.20
N ARG A 284 19.02 -20.89 -8.52
CA ARG A 284 20.27 -21.61 -8.76
C ARG A 284 21.00 -21.86 -7.44
N LYS A 285 21.00 -23.11 -6.98
CA LYS A 285 21.57 -23.52 -5.69
C LYS A 285 23.01 -23.06 -5.46
N ARG A 286 23.82 -22.96 -6.52
CA ARG A 286 25.23 -22.51 -6.44
C ARG A 286 25.38 -21.06 -5.99
N LEU A 287 24.34 -20.23 -6.15
CA LEU A 287 24.37 -18.82 -5.79
C LEU A 287 24.05 -18.60 -4.30
N GLY A 288 23.46 -19.60 -3.63
CA GLY A 288 23.15 -19.52 -2.20
C GLY A 288 22.01 -18.53 -1.85
N PRO A 289 21.99 -18.02 -0.61
CA PRO A 289 21.07 -17.00 -0.18
C PRO A 289 21.38 -15.65 -0.86
N LEU A 290 20.36 -14.78 -0.93
CA LEU A 290 20.57 -13.37 -1.28
C LEU A 290 21.15 -12.63 -0.09
N ASP A 291 21.94 -11.60 -0.39
CA ASP A 291 22.37 -10.63 0.58
C ASP A 291 21.18 -9.78 1.06
N SER A 292 21.27 -9.18 2.24
CA SER A 292 20.31 -8.20 2.74
C SER A 292 20.14 -7.05 1.74
N TYR A 293 18.95 -6.50 1.66
CA TYR A 293 18.70 -5.41 0.72
C TYR A 293 19.48 -4.15 1.08
N THR A 294 19.82 -3.38 0.06
CA THR A 294 20.50 -2.09 0.21
C THR A 294 19.53 -0.93 -0.04
N ARG A 295 19.99 0.30 0.24
CA ARG A 295 19.27 1.51 -0.19
C ARG A 295 19.92 2.04 -1.45
N ALA A 296 19.10 2.39 -2.43
CA ALA A 296 19.57 2.91 -3.70
C ALA A 296 18.66 4.03 -4.21
N GLU A 297 19.16 4.76 -5.18
CA GLU A 297 18.41 5.76 -5.93
C GLU A 297 18.61 5.51 -7.42
N LEU A 298 17.55 5.59 -8.22
CA LEU A 298 17.65 5.59 -9.67
C LEU A 298 17.79 7.04 -10.13
N CYS A 299 18.94 7.36 -10.71
CA CYS A 299 19.27 8.70 -11.22
C CYS A 299 19.31 8.70 -12.75
N LEU A 300 19.23 9.89 -13.33
CA LEU A 300 19.53 10.13 -14.74
C LEU A 300 20.89 10.83 -14.86
N ASP A 301 21.87 10.14 -15.41
CA ASP A 301 23.20 10.71 -15.65
C ASP A 301 23.23 11.37 -17.02
N VAL A 302 23.54 12.66 -17.04
CA VAL A 302 23.67 13.47 -18.27
C VAL A 302 25.15 13.71 -18.54
N THR A 303 25.65 13.09 -19.61
CA THR A 303 27.07 13.16 -19.99
C THR A 303 27.22 13.73 -21.41
N GLY A 304 28.35 14.40 -21.67
CA GLY A 304 28.69 14.93 -22.99
C GLY A 304 29.35 13.88 -23.89
N HIS A 305 28.87 13.72 -25.11
CA HIS A 305 29.51 12.85 -26.09
C HIS A 305 29.41 13.43 -27.52
N ALA A 306 30.54 13.67 -28.14
CA ALA A 306 30.62 14.18 -29.52
C ALA A 306 29.74 15.42 -29.78
N GLY A 307 29.64 16.32 -28.82
CA GLY A 307 28.82 17.54 -28.90
C GLY A 307 27.32 17.33 -28.63
N ALA A 308 26.88 16.11 -28.29
CA ALA A 308 25.54 15.83 -27.85
C ALA A 308 25.53 15.52 -26.34
N LEU A 309 24.36 15.63 -25.67
CA LEU A 309 24.16 15.11 -24.32
C LEU A 309 23.54 13.72 -24.39
N LEU A 310 24.09 12.80 -23.60
CA LEU A 310 23.56 11.47 -23.40
C LEU A 310 22.91 11.39 -22.02
N ILE A 311 21.67 10.94 -21.95
CA ILE A 311 20.93 10.74 -20.72
C ILE A 311 20.83 9.25 -20.49
N THR A 312 21.42 8.77 -19.39
CA THR A 312 21.52 7.34 -19.07
C THR A 312 20.94 7.08 -17.67
N PRO A 313 19.99 6.15 -17.50
CA PRO A 313 19.58 5.72 -16.17
C PRO A 313 20.74 5.00 -15.45
N VAL A 314 21.05 5.43 -14.26
CA VAL A 314 22.12 4.86 -13.41
C VAL A 314 21.61 4.60 -12.00
N VAL A 315 22.12 3.57 -11.35
CA VAL A 315 21.80 3.23 -9.96
C VAL A 315 22.89 3.78 -9.05
N VAL A 316 22.49 4.56 -8.07
CA VAL A 316 23.39 5.11 -7.05
C VAL A 316 23.13 4.37 -5.73
N ILE A 317 24.19 3.79 -5.15
CA ILE A 317 24.16 3.12 -3.85
C ILE A 317 25.12 3.85 -2.93
N GLY A 318 24.60 4.41 -1.83
CA GLY A 318 25.37 5.35 -1.02
C GLY A 318 25.66 6.64 -1.78
N GLU A 319 26.93 7.06 -1.87
CA GLU A 319 27.36 8.28 -2.56
C GLU A 319 27.92 8.02 -3.98
N THR A 320 28.05 6.75 -4.37
CA THR A 320 28.70 6.38 -5.61
C THR A 320 27.73 5.76 -6.62
N SER A 321 27.93 6.06 -7.90
CA SER A 321 27.28 5.33 -8.98
C SER A 321 27.74 3.87 -8.93
N ALA A 322 26.81 2.97 -8.69
CA ALA A 322 27.12 1.55 -8.60
C ALA A 322 27.21 0.93 -10.00
N ASP A 323 28.12 -0.04 -10.15
CA ASP A 323 28.16 -0.91 -11.34
C ASP A 323 26.99 -1.92 -11.31
N ALA A 324 25.77 -1.38 -11.18
CA ALA A 324 24.52 -2.10 -11.02
C ALA A 324 23.70 -2.06 -12.30
N VAL A 325 23.24 -3.22 -12.72
CA VAL A 325 22.39 -3.39 -13.89
C VAL A 325 20.96 -3.73 -13.42
N PRO A 326 19.96 -2.87 -13.62
CA PRO A 326 18.57 -3.14 -13.33
C PRO A 326 18.07 -4.36 -14.10
N VAL A 327 17.36 -5.28 -13.42
CA VAL A 327 16.78 -6.49 -14.05
C VAL A 327 15.28 -6.63 -13.82
N ALA A 328 14.74 -6.04 -12.76
CA ALA A 328 13.31 -5.93 -12.49
C ALA A 328 13.03 -4.83 -11.45
N PHE A 329 11.79 -4.40 -11.35
CA PHE A 329 11.34 -3.52 -10.27
C PHE A 329 10.35 -4.24 -9.34
N ILE A 330 10.23 -3.74 -8.11
CA ILE A 330 9.26 -4.21 -7.12
C ILE A 330 8.25 -3.08 -6.89
N GLY A 331 6.99 -3.43 -7.02
CA GLY A 331 5.86 -2.51 -6.99
C GLY A 331 5.59 -1.82 -8.34
N PRO A 332 4.33 -1.55 -8.65
CA PRO A 332 3.96 -0.83 -9.87
C PRO A 332 4.52 0.60 -9.91
N ASP A 333 4.67 1.20 -8.73
CA ASP A 333 5.30 2.50 -8.49
C ASP A 333 6.84 2.42 -8.40
N GLY A 334 7.42 1.21 -8.50
CA GLY A 334 8.86 1.01 -8.50
C GLY A 334 9.54 1.41 -7.19
N HIS A 335 8.96 1.06 -6.01
CA HIS A 335 9.58 1.35 -4.72
C HIS A 335 10.78 0.45 -4.39
N GLY A 336 11.03 -0.58 -5.21
CA GLY A 336 12.19 -1.45 -5.11
C GLY A 336 12.81 -1.80 -6.45
N LEU A 337 14.08 -2.14 -6.40
CA LEU A 337 14.91 -2.51 -7.54
C LEU A 337 15.52 -3.88 -7.31
N VAL A 338 15.43 -4.74 -8.33
CA VAL A 338 16.22 -5.96 -8.44
C VAL A 338 17.33 -5.70 -9.46
N TYR A 339 18.56 -5.95 -9.08
CA TYR A 339 19.72 -5.68 -9.91
C TYR A 339 20.79 -6.77 -9.79
N THR A 340 21.70 -6.81 -10.73
CA THR A 340 22.95 -7.57 -10.67
C THR A 340 24.13 -6.62 -10.88
N ARG A 341 25.34 -7.02 -10.47
CA ARG A 341 26.54 -6.25 -10.81
C ARG A 341 26.96 -6.58 -12.25
N ARG A 342 27.46 -5.59 -12.96
CA ARG A 342 27.97 -5.79 -14.33
C ARG A 342 29.09 -6.80 -14.37
N ALA A 343 29.95 -6.82 -13.35
CA ALA A 343 31.04 -7.79 -13.23
C ALA A 343 30.56 -9.25 -13.09
N ASP A 344 29.33 -9.45 -12.60
CA ASP A 344 28.74 -10.79 -12.44
C ASP A 344 28.11 -11.31 -13.75
N VAL A 345 27.98 -10.44 -14.79
CA VAL A 345 27.41 -10.79 -16.09
C VAL A 345 28.55 -11.15 -17.05
N PRO A 346 28.64 -12.41 -17.52
CA PRO A 346 29.70 -12.80 -18.45
C PRO A 346 29.60 -12.02 -19.77
N PRO A 347 30.70 -11.48 -20.29
CA PRO A 347 30.70 -10.84 -21.61
C PRO A 347 30.40 -11.86 -22.70
N ARG A 348 29.36 -11.64 -23.49
CA ARG A 348 29.08 -12.43 -24.70
C ARG A 348 29.72 -11.77 -25.91
N ALA A 349 30.50 -12.54 -26.64
CA ALA A 349 31.17 -12.05 -27.84
C ALA A 349 30.14 -11.63 -28.91
N GLY A 350 30.16 -10.37 -29.33
CA GLY A 350 29.45 -9.85 -30.50
C GLY A 350 28.12 -9.12 -30.26
N LEU A 351 27.68 -8.95 -29.03
CA LEU A 351 26.48 -8.18 -28.71
C LEU A 351 26.83 -6.91 -27.89
N ALA A 352 26.06 -5.84 -28.07
CA ALA A 352 26.21 -4.64 -27.24
C ALA A 352 26.06 -4.99 -25.75
N PRO A 353 26.79 -4.33 -24.82
CA PRO A 353 26.94 -4.74 -23.41
C PRO A 353 25.63 -4.95 -22.61
N ARG A 354 24.49 -4.67 -23.21
CA ARG A 354 23.15 -4.80 -22.59
C ARG A 354 22.16 -5.68 -23.36
N ALA A 355 22.43 -6.00 -24.62
CA ALA A 355 21.65 -6.99 -25.38
C ALA A 355 21.72 -8.38 -24.74
N ASP A 356 22.76 -8.64 -23.94
CA ASP A 356 22.97 -9.90 -23.22
C ASP A 356 22.02 -10.11 -22.03
N LEU A 357 21.39 -9.04 -21.55
CA LEU A 357 20.37 -9.07 -20.50
C LEU A 357 18.96 -9.27 -21.06
N VAL A 358 18.84 -9.39 -22.41
CA VAL A 358 17.57 -9.63 -23.08
C VAL A 358 16.98 -10.99 -22.65
N PRO A 359 15.69 -10.99 -22.39
CA PRO A 359 14.92 -12.11 -21.91
C PRO A 359 14.93 -13.30 -22.89
N GLY A 360 15.59 -14.38 -22.58
CA GLY A 360 15.54 -15.60 -23.43
C GLY A 360 16.61 -16.65 -23.17
N ALA A 361 17.82 -16.26 -22.86
CA ALA A 361 18.93 -17.17 -22.67
C ALA A 361 19.42 -17.15 -21.22
N ASP A 362 19.41 -18.30 -20.55
CA ASP A 362 20.02 -18.60 -19.23
C ASP A 362 19.85 -17.56 -18.09
N ARG A 363 18.60 -17.20 -17.82
CA ARG A 363 18.19 -16.16 -16.87
C ARG A 363 18.22 -16.57 -15.40
N GLY A 364 19.19 -17.08 -14.90
CA GLY A 364 19.20 -17.46 -13.48
C GLY A 364 20.59 -17.73 -12.97
N ASP A 365 21.59 -17.38 -13.75
CA ASP A 365 22.96 -17.70 -13.44
C ASP A 365 23.73 -16.57 -12.74
N TRP A 366 23.08 -15.43 -12.51
CA TRP A 366 23.71 -14.27 -11.86
C TRP A 366 23.19 -14.05 -10.44
N PRO A 367 24.05 -13.59 -9.53
CA PRO A 367 23.60 -13.17 -8.20
C PRO A 367 22.62 -12.00 -8.32
N LEU A 368 21.39 -12.20 -7.84
CA LEU A 368 20.40 -11.15 -7.71
C LEU A 368 20.64 -10.38 -6.41
N ARG A 369 20.44 -9.09 -6.47
CA ARG A 369 20.46 -8.20 -5.32
C ARG A 369 19.20 -7.36 -5.31
N ILE A 370 18.75 -6.99 -4.14
CA ILE A 370 17.56 -6.18 -3.94
C ILE A 370 17.96 -4.85 -3.33
N ALA A 371 17.37 -3.77 -3.81
CA ALA A 371 17.52 -2.46 -3.20
C ALA A 371 16.15 -1.81 -2.98
N ARG A 372 16.01 -1.16 -1.83
CA ARG A 372 14.92 -0.23 -1.57
C ARG A 372 15.24 1.09 -2.26
N LEU A 373 14.35 1.59 -3.08
CA LEU A 373 14.53 2.89 -3.72
C LEU A 373 14.09 4.03 -2.79
N ALA A 374 14.81 5.15 -2.86
CA ALA A 374 14.54 6.34 -2.04
C ALA A 374 13.20 6.99 -2.40
N SER A 375 12.81 6.90 -3.68
CA SER A 375 11.52 7.37 -4.21
C SER A 375 10.98 6.37 -5.22
N GLY A 376 9.67 6.39 -5.42
CA GLY A 376 9.01 5.60 -6.45
C GLY A 376 9.51 5.98 -7.85
N VAL A 377 9.59 5.00 -8.74
CA VAL A 377 10.08 5.17 -10.12
C VAL A 377 8.91 4.95 -11.08
N PRO A 378 8.49 5.96 -11.85
CA PRO A 378 7.40 5.82 -12.82
C PRO A 378 7.69 4.73 -13.86
N SER A 379 6.66 4.06 -14.35
CA SER A 379 6.77 2.92 -15.27
C SER A 379 7.52 3.23 -16.58
N SER A 380 7.45 4.47 -17.07
CA SER A 380 8.24 4.95 -18.21
C SER A 380 9.75 4.93 -17.94
N LEU A 381 10.15 5.37 -16.74
CA LEU A 381 11.55 5.39 -16.32
C LEU A 381 12.04 3.96 -15.95
N GLN A 382 11.18 3.12 -15.34
CA GLN A 382 11.47 1.70 -15.14
C GLN A 382 11.82 1.04 -16.48
N ARG A 383 11.02 1.28 -17.51
CA ARG A 383 11.27 0.75 -18.86
C ARG A 383 12.57 1.26 -19.45
N LEU A 384 12.82 2.58 -19.37
CA LEU A 384 14.07 3.18 -19.85
C LEU A 384 15.30 2.52 -19.19
N ALA A 385 15.21 2.26 -17.88
CA ALA A 385 16.30 1.64 -17.12
C ALA A 385 16.50 0.15 -17.47
N LEU A 386 15.40 -0.60 -17.65
CA LEU A 386 15.44 -2.03 -18.00
C LEU A 386 15.88 -2.27 -19.46
N ASP A 387 15.42 -1.42 -20.39
CA ASP A 387 15.84 -1.47 -21.81
C ASP A 387 17.27 -0.96 -21.99
N ALA A 388 17.82 -0.32 -20.98
CA ALA A 388 19.15 0.26 -21.01
C ALA A 388 19.33 1.29 -22.12
N ARG A 389 18.25 1.94 -22.51
CA ARG A 389 18.28 2.95 -23.57
C ARG A 389 18.97 4.21 -23.09
N GLN A 390 19.81 4.75 -23.94
CA GLN A 390 20.36 6.09 -23.79
C GLN A 390 19.52 7.03 -24.66
N LEU A 391 19.15 8.16 -24.10
CA LEU A 391 18.51 9.23 -24.86
C LEU A 391 19.60 10.20 -25.28
N GLN A 392 19.61 10.61 -26.54
CA GLN A 392 20.58 11.54 -27.08
C GLN A 392 19.90 12.87 -27.39
N VAL A 393 20.47 13.97 -26.85
CA VAL A 393 20.05 15.34 -27.13
C VAL A 393 21.09 15.99 -28.02
N PRO A 394 20.77 16.34 -29.27
CA PRO A 394 21.69 17.00 -30.18
C PRO A 394 22.13 18.38 -29.67
N ALA A 395 23.30 18.85 -30.08
CA ALA A 395 23.85 20.13 -29.65
C ALA A 395 22.89 21.32 -29.86
N GLY A 396 22.16 21.32 -30.97
CA GLY A 396 21.19 22.38 -31.29
C GLY A 396 19.98 22.44 -30.34
N ASP A 397 19.71 21.37 -29.62
CA ASP A 397 18.56 21.26 -28.71
C ASP A 397 18.94 21.40 -27.22
N HIS A 398 20.20 21.68 -26.88
CA HIS A 398 20.64 21.77 -25.49
C HIS A 398 19.90 22.84 -24.68
N ALA A 399 19.65 24.02 -25.27
CA ALA A 399 18.89 25.07 -24.62
C ALA A 399 17.45 24.60 -24.34
N ARG A 400 16.81 24.04 -25.36
CA ARG A 400 15.45 23.50 -25.24
C ARG A 400 15.37 22.36 -24.21
N PHE A 401 16.37 21.46 -24.20
CA PHE A 401 16.46 20.41 -23.18
C PHE A 401 16.50 21.00 -21.78
N ARG A 402 17.40 21.98 -21.56
CA ARG A 402 17.59 22.62 -20.25
C ARG A 402 16.34 23.36 -19.78
N ASP A 403 15.66 24.06 -20.69
CA ASP A 403 14.59 24.98 -20.32
C ASP A 403 13.20 24.32 -20.28
N GLU A 404 12.96 23.28 -21.10
CA GLU A 404 11.65 22.62 -21.22
C GLU A 404 11.61 21.19 -20.63
N TYR A 405 12.68 20.39 -20.83
CA TYR A 405 12.67 18.96 -20.48
C TYR A 405 13.32 18.64 -19.16
N TYR A 406 14.43 19.29 -18.83
CA TYR A 406 15.13 19.06 -17.58
C TYR A 406 14.23 19.28 -16.35
N PRO A 407 13.42 20.35 -16.24
CA PRO A 407 12.54 20.54 -15.11
C PRO A 407 11.54 19.38 -14.88
N ARG A 408 11.09 18.74 -15.95
CA ARG A 408 10.20 17.56 -15.87
C ARG A 408 10.94 16.30 -15.49
N LEU A 409 12.14 16.08 -16.04
CA LEU A 409 12.97 14.92 -15.72
C LEU A 409 13.38 14.88 -14.26
N ARG A 410 13.75 16.03 -13.68
CA ARG A 410 14.12 16.11 -12.27
C ARG A 410 12.99 15.76 -11.29
N GLN A 411 11.73 15.93 -11.70
CA GLN A 411 10.58 15.49 -10.89
C GLN A 411 10.44 13.97 -10.88
N MET A 412 10.91 13.29 -11.93
CA MET A 412 10.82 11.84 -12.07
C MET A 412 12.01 11.13 -11.42
N ALA A 413 13.20 11.73 -11.47
CA ALA A 413 14.43 11.19 -10.89
C ALA A 413 15.46 12.30 -10.70
N ARG A 414 16.39 12.09 -9.77
CA ARG A 414 17.54 12.98 -9.60
C ARG A 414 18.40 12.95 -10.85
N VAL A 415 18.71 14.13 -11.39
CA VAL A 415 19.59 14.30 -12.54
C VAL A 415 21.00 14.62 -12.02
N ILE A 416 21.98 13.87 -12.49
CA ILE A 416 23.41 14.04 -12.17
C ILE A 416 24.22 14.21 -13.46
N SER A 417 25.44 14.66 -13.34
CA SER A 417 26.42 14.68 -14.45
C SER A 417 27.74 14.12 -13.92
N SER A 418 28.02 12.86 -14.26
CA SER A 418 29.22 12.17 -13.77
C SER A 418 30.50 12.70 -14.38
N ASP A 419 30.45 13.29 -15.57
CA ASP A 419 31.57 13.89 -16.29
C ASP A 419 31.63 15.43 -16.17
N GLY A 420 30.67 16.06 -15.48
CA GLY A 420 30.56 17.51 -15.34
C GLY A 420 30.22 18.28 -16.61
N SER A 421 29.83 17.59 -17.69
CA SER A 421 29.49 18.23 -18.99
C SER A 421 28.13 18.94 -18.96
N PHE A 422 27.27 18.61 -18.01
CA PHE A 422 25.98 19.23 -17.81
C PHE A 422 25.88 19.83 -16.41
N THR A 423 25.72 21.14 -16.34
CA THR A 423 25.41 21.83 -15.09
C THR A 423 23.89 21.97 -14.98
N PRO A 424 23.25 21.28 -14.03
CA PRO A 424 21.82 21.44 -13.79
C PRO A 424 21.49 22.91 -13.52
N PRO A 425 20.52 23.53 -14.22
CA PRO A 425 20.10 24.88 -13.88
C PRO A 425 19.55 24.90 -12.44
N ALA A 426 19.90 25.97 -11.72
CA ALA A 426 19.30 26.20 -10.41
C ALA A 426 17.78 26.33 -10.60
N VAL A 427 17.03 25.60 -9.82
CA VAL A 427 15.58 25.77 -9.80
C VAL A 427 15.26 26.69 -8.66
N PRO A 428 14.64 27.83 -8.95
CA PRO A 428 14.24 28.77 -7.93
C PRO A 428 13.21 28.12 -7.00
N ASP A 429 13.30 28.45 -5.73
CA ASP A 429 12.33 28.04 -4.75
C ASP A 429 10.95 28.65 -5.09
N PRO A 430 9.86 27.87 -4.95
CA PRO A 430 8.52 28.42 -5.15
C PRO A 430 8.20 29.45 -4.08
N THR A 431 7.57 30.54 -4.49
CA THR A 431 6.99 31.53 -3.58
C THR A 431 5.47 31.49 -3.72
N LEU A 432 4.77 31.28 -2.62
CA LEU A 432 3.32 31.36 -2.58
C LEU A 432 2.92 32.83 -2.52
N VAL A 433 2.21 33.32 -3.52
CA VAL A 433 1.81 34.72 -3.63
C VAL A 433 0.33 34.85 -3.30
N LEU A 434 0.02 35.70 -2.32
CA LEU A 434 -1.34 36.17 -2.06
C LEU A 434 -1.55 37.52 -2.75
N ARG A 435 -2.43 37.56 -3.74
CA ARG A 435 -2.93 38.82 -4.28
C ARG A 435 -4.13 39.29 -3.48
N ALA A 436 -4.01 40.46 -2.88
CA ALA A 436 -5.05 41.11 -2.10
C ALA A 436 -5.48 42.41 -2.81
N SER A 437 -6.67 42.41 -3.39
CA SER A 437 -7.19 43.55 -4.14
C SER A 437 -8.35 44.21 -3.40
N TYR A 438 -8.15 45.44 -2.91
CA TYR A 438 -9.20 46.21 -2.27
C TYR A 438 -10.11 46.84 -3.30
N GLY A 439 -11.42 46.57 -3.18
CA GLY A 439 -12.49 47.09 -4.01
C GLY A 439 -13.37 48.11 -3.29
N ALA A 440 -14.37 48.64 -3.97
CA ALA A 440 -15.36 49.54 -3.38
C ALA A 440 -16.22 48.82 -2.34
N GLY A 441 -16.69 49.57 -1.30
CA GLY A 441 -17.63 49.01 -0.32
C GLY A 441 -17.03 48.02 0.67
N HIS A 442 -15.78 48.20 1.07
CA HIS A 442 -15.06 47.33 2.01
C HIS A 442 -14.92 45.87 1.52
N GLU A 443 -14.81 45.68 0.21
CA GLU A 443 -14.59 44.38 -0.42
C GLU A 443 -13.09 44.13 -0.56
N LEU A 444 -12.64 42.89 -0.33
CA LEU A 444 -11.28 42.44 -0.51
C LEU A 444 -11.31 41.11 -1.29
N ASP A 445 -10.80 41.13 -2.52
CA ASP A 445 -10.63 39.92 -3.33
C ASP A 445 -9.24 39.33 -3.09
N LEU A 446 -9.20 38.07 -2.70
CA LEU A 446 -7.98 37.33 -2.35
C LEU A 446 -7.78 36.20 -3.33
N ARG A 447 -6.57 36.06 -3.89
CA ARG A 447 -6.22 34.96 -4.80
C ARG A 447 -4.83 34.47 -4.54
N TRP A 448 -4.70 33.15 -4.52
CA TRP A 448 -3.42 32.46 -4.38
C TRP A 448 -2.88 32.05 -5.75
N GLU A 449 -1.58 32.25 -5.95
CA GLU A 449 -0.82 31.73 -7.07
C GLU A 449 0.62 31.41 -6.65
N TRP A 450 1.30 30.56 -7.42
CA TRP A 450 2.71 30.30 -7.25
C TRP A 450 3.54 31.22 -8.14
N ALA A 451 4.63 31.73 -7.62
CA ALA A 451 5.65 32.46 -8.36
C ALA A 451 6.97 31.68 -8.36
N TYR A 452 7.60 31.67 -9.52
CA TYR A 452 8.93 31.11 -9.72
C TYR A 452 9.81 32.11 -10.45
N GLU A 453 10.97 32.37 -9.94
CA GLU A 453 11.99 33.18 -10.63
C GLU A 453 12.73 32.30 -11.63
N VAL A 454 12.26 32.21 -12.86
CA VAL A 454 12.87 31.43 -13.94
C VAL A 454 13.46 32.38 -14.97
N GLY A 455 14.80 32.50 -15.02
CA GLY A 455 15.48 33.43 -15.92
C GLY A 455 15.21 34.90 -15.58
N GLU A 456 15.20 35.78 -16.59
CA GLU A 456 14.92 37.21 -16.40
C GLU A 456 13.42 37.53 -16.21
N SER A 457 12.55 36.53 -16.38
CA SER A 457 11.09 36.69 -16.27
C SER A 457 10.53 35.72 -15.25
N GLY A 458 9.97 36.23 -14.17
CA GLY A 458 9.23 35.41 -13.21
C GLY A 458 8.03 34.73 -13.87
N ARG A 459 7.81 33.44 -13.55
CA ARG A 459 6.64 32.67 -14.02
C ARG A 459 5.62 32.53 -12.90
N ARG A 460 4.34 32.65 -13.27
CA ARG A 460 3.21 32.44 -12.37
C ARG A 460 2.50 31.12 -12.73
N ALA A 461 2.06 30.40 -11.71
CA ALA A 461 1.32 29.17 -11.86
C ALA A 461 0.09 29.16 -10.93
N PRO A 462 -1.03 28.54 -11.34
CA PRO A 462 -2.20 28.40 -10.50
C PRO A 462 -1.89 27.50 -9.29
N LEU A 463 -2.70 27.60 -8.23
CA LEU A 463 -2.54 26.80 -7.03
C LEU A 463 -2.67 25.29 -7.32
N SER A 464 -3.62 24.91 -8.17
CA SER A 464 -3.79 23.53 -8.63
C SER A 464 -2.69 23.11 -9.61
N PRO A 465 -2.13 21.89 -9.50
CA PRO A 465 -1.15 21.35 -10.43
C PRO A 465 -1.75 20.93 -11.79
N ASP A 466 -3.05 21.07 -12.00
CA ASP A 466 -3.71 20.68 -13.26
C ASP A 466 -3.09 21.43 -14.44
N GLY A 467 -2.50 20.69 -15.38
CA GLY A 467 -1.77 21.26 -16.51
C GLY A 467 -0.34 21.69 -16.16
N ASP A 468 0.31 21.02 -15.22
CA ASP A 468 1.68 21.32 -14.77
C ASP A 468 2.65 21.65 -15.92
N PRO A 469 3.22 22.86 -15.96
CA PRO A 469 4.21 23.27 -16.95
C PRO A 469 5.58 22.58 -16.77
N GLY A 470 5.72 21.69 -15.79
CA GLY A 470 6.90 20.87 -15.58
C GLY A 470 8.07 21.56 -14.88
N TYR A 471 8.00 22.86 -14.58
CA TYR A 471 9.06 23.58 -13.85
C TYR A 471 8.78 23.70 -12.33
N ARG A 472 7.59 23.29 -11.86
CA ARG A 472 7.18 23.41 -10.47
C ARG A 472 7.90 22.41 -9.56
N ASP A 473 8.19 22.83 -8.35
CA ASP A 473 8.62 21.96 -7.27
C ASP A 473 7.47 21.68 -6.30
N LEU A 474 6.63 20.69 -6.65
CA LEU A 474 5.46 20.33 -5.86
C LEU A 474 5.79 19.93 -4.42
N LYS A 475 6.99 19.42 -4.18
CA LYS A 475 7.42 19.05 -2.83
C LYS A 475 7.71 20.27 -1.98
N ALA A 476 8.41 21.26 -2.54
CA ALA A 476 8.66 22.54 -1.88
C ALA A 476 7.35 23.32 -1.68
N GLU A 477 6.45 23.34 -2.68
CA GLU A 477 5.13 23.94 -2.57
C GLU A 477 4.32 23.33 -1.41
N HIS A 478 4.27 22.00 -1.32
CA HIS A 478 3.60 21.32 -0.21
C HIS A 478 4.20 21.67 1.15
N ALA A 479 5.52 21.80 1.24
CA ALA A 479 6.20 22.18 2.48
C ALA A 479 5.80 23.58 2.94
N ILE A 480 5.72 24.56 2.02
CA ILE A 480 5.27 25.93 2.31
C ILE A 480 3.82 25.92 2.80
N VAL A 481 2.91 25.25 2.07
CA VAL A 481 1.48 25.17 2.47
C VAL A 481 1.30 24.47 3.81
N ALA A 482 2.08 23.43 4.09
CA ALA A 482 2.05 22.72 5.38
C ALA A 482 2.57 23.58 6.55
N GLY A 483 3.49 24.51 6.27
CA GLY A 483 4.01 25.46 7.26
C GLY A 483 3.07 26.64 7.60
N LEU A 484 2.03 26.85 6.79
CA LEU A 484 1.07 27.94 7.03
C LEU A 484 0.12 27.59 8.18
N ASP A 485 0.36 28.14 9.36
CA ASP A 485 -0.51 28.01 10.54
C ASP A 485 -1.07 29.39 10.94
N VAL A 486 -1.91 29.97 10.09
CA VAL A 486 -2.42 31.35 10.20
C VAL A 486 -3.93 31.45 10.00
N GLY A 487 -4.74 30.66 10.65
CA GLY A 487 -6.20 30.84 10.75
C GLY A 487 -6.96 31.10 9.43
N LEU A 488 -6.50 30.52 8.30
CA LEU A 488 -7.07 30.76 6.96
C LEU A 488 -8.49 30.21 6.78
N GLU A 489 -8.90 29.28 7.63
CA GLU A 489 -10.20 28.60 7.62
C GLU A 489 -11.34 29.58 7.88
N GLU A 490 -11.16 30.52 8.80
CA GLU A 490 -12.17 31.52 9.13
C GLU A 490 -12.50 32.45 7.96
N PHE A 491 -11.54 32.61 7.04
CA PHE A 491 -11.69 33.51 5.90
C PHE A 491 -12.07 32.75 4.60
N GLY A 492 -12.21 31.44 4.65
CA GLY A 492 -12.56 30.62 3.51
C GLY A 492 -11.41 30.38 2.52
N LEU A 493 -10.16 30.62 2.95
CA LEU A 493 -8.94 30.38 2.17
C LEU A 493 -8.35 28.97 2.38
N ARG A 494 -8.86 28.24 3.36
CA ARG A 494 -8.56 26.83 3.61
C ARG A 494 -9.83 26.12 4.09
N ASN A 495 -9.98 24.84 3.75
CA ASN A 495 -11.07 24.03 4.28
C ASN A 495 -10.86 23.71 5.78
N MET A 496 -11.95 23.40 6.51
CA MET A 496 -11.96 23.19 7.98
C MET A 496 -11.06 22.07 8.52
N LYS A 497 -10.34 21.35 7.68
CA LYS A 497 -9.34 20.35 8.09
C LYS A 497 -7.96 20.93 7.91
N ALA A 498 -7.16 20.97 8.96
CA ALA A 498 -5.80 21.54 8.97
C ALA A 498 -4.84 21.00 7.88
N SER A 499 -5.11 19.80 7.36
CA SER A 499 -4.36 19.19 6.24
C SER A 499 -5.00 19.42 4.87
N ALA A 500 -6.07 20.22 4.78
CA ALA A 500 -6.76 20.46 3.52
C ALA A 500 -5.97 21.44 2.63
N PRO A 501 -6.05 21.30 1.29
CA PRO A 501 -5.43 22.25 0.38
C PRO A 501 -6.04 23.65 0.53
N LEU A 502 -5.25 24.66 0.16
CA LEU A 502 -5.72 26.05 0.09
C LEU A 502 -6.84 26.18 -0.96
N VAL A 503 -7.77 27.07 -0.69
CA VAL A 503 -8.80 27.49 -1.66
C VAL A 503 -8.19 28.55 -2.58
N PRO A 504 -8.34 28.44 -3.92
CA PRO A 504 -7.68 29.34 -4.87
C PRO A 504 -7.96 30.82 -4.67
N GLY A 505 -9.10 31.18 -4.09
CA GLY A 505 -9.44 32.56 -3.78
C GLY A 505 -10.71 32.67 -2.95
N ALA A 506 -10.88 33.84 -2.34
CA ALA A 506 -12.06 34.20 -1.56
C ALA A 506 -12.31 35.71 -1.64
N THR A 507 -13.56 36.12 -1.57
CA THR A 507 -13.94 37.53 -1.47
C THR A 507 -14.47 37.81 -0.07
N LEU A 508 -13.83 38.73 0.65
CA LEU A 508 -14.21 39.16 1.99
C LEU A 508 -14.96 40.51 1.93
N ARG A 509 -15.84 40.77 2.89
CA ARG A 509 -16.62 42.01 2.97
C ARG A 509 -16.75 42.52 4.41
N GLY A 510 -16.75 43.84 4.55
CA GLY A 510 -17.01 44.51 5.81
C GLY A 510 -16.04 44.12 6.92
N LEU A 511 -16.55 43.68 8.08
CA LEU A 511 -15.74 43.34 9.25
C LEU A 511 -14.72 42.23 9.00
N ARG A 512 -15.05 41.28 8.13
CA ARG A 512 -14.10 40.19 7.76
C ARG A 512 -12.90 40.73 6.99
N THR A 513 -13.10 41.74 6.13
CA THR A 513 -12.00 42.42 5.44
C THR A 513 -11.08 43.10 6.44
N MET A 514 -11.63 43.83 7.39
CA MET A 514 -10.86 44.51 8.44
C MET A 514 -10.04 43.51 9.25
N ARG A 515 -10.68 42.47 9.78
CA ARG A 515 -9.99 41.44 10.58
C ARG A 515 -8.87 40.76 9.78
N PHE A 516 -9.12 40.37 8.54
CA PHE A 516 -8.09 39.76 7.71
C PHE A 516 -6.90 40.70 7.51
N SER A 517 -7.15 41.96 7.18
CA SER A 517 -6.11 42.96 6.93
C SER A 517 -5.26 43.30 8.17
N THR A 518 -5.85 43.23 9.38
CA THR A 518 -5.15 43.56 10.62
C THR A 518 -4.55 42.36 11.33
N GLU A 519 -5.19 41.20 11.26
CA GLU A 519 -4.78 40.01 12.03
C GLU A 519 -3.98 38.99 11.22
N VAL A 520 -4.34 38.74 9.93
CA VAL A 520 -3.78 37.64 9.12
C VAL A 520 -2.78 38.13 8.09
N LEU A 521 -3.08 39.23 7.40
CA LEU A 521 -2.23 39.73 6.32
C LEU A 521 -0.77 39.99 6.75
N PRO A 522 -0.53 40.63 7.94
CA PRO A 522 0.83 40.86 8.43
C PRO A 522 1.58 39.57 8.78
N LEU A 523 0.86 38.52 9.21
CA LEU A 523 1.45 37.21 9.50
C LEU A 523 1.88 36.48 8.22
N LEU A 524 1.10 36.64 7.15
CA LEU A 524 1.41 36.09 5.83
C LEU A 524 2.60 36.80 5.18
N ASP A 525 2.66 38.12 5.28
CA ASP A 525 3.76 38.95 4.74
C ASP A 525 5.11 38.63 5.42
N GLY A 526 5.07 38.23 6.68
CA GLY A 526 6.26 37.78 7.43
C GLY A 526 6.61 36.31 7.31
N HIS A 527 5.82 35.51 6.58
CA HIS A 527 6.00 34.07 6.51
C HIS A 527 7.05 33.68 5.44
N PRO A 528 8.08 32.85 5.77
CA PRO A 528 9.07 32.42 4.79
C PRO A 528 8.42 31.62 3.66
N GLY A 529 8.73 32.00 2.41
CA GLY A 529 8.17 31.39 1.20
C GLY A 529 6.77 31.92 0.81
N VAL A 530 6.27 32.97 1.47
CA VAL A 530 5.03 33.68 1.11
C VAL A 530 5.36 35.12 0.73
N ALA A 531 4.69 35.64 -0.28
CA ALA A 531 4.70 37.05 -0.65
C ALA A 531 3.28 37.57 -0.73
N VAL A 532 3.08 38.82 -0.33
CA VAL A 532 1.78 39.49 -0.38
C VAL A 532 1.83 40.64 -1.39
N GLU A 533 0.96 40.60 -2.38
CA GLU A 533 0.80 41.67 -3.37
C GLU A 533 -0.52 42.40 -3.09
N ILE A 534 -0.42 43.66 -2.71
CA ILE A 534 -1.59 44.50 -2.37
C ILE A 534 -1.87 45.46 -3.51
N THR A 535 -3.11 45.52 -3.95
CA THR A 535 -3.62 46.52 -4.91
C THR A 535 -4.83 47.24 -4.33
N GLY A 536 -4.90 48.56 -4.53
CA GLY A 536 -5.90 49.41 -3.92
C GLY A 536 -5.56 49.81 -2.46
N GLU A 537 -6.37 50.60 -1.86
CA GLU A 537 -6.22 51.07 -0.47
C GLU A 537 -7.34 50.49 0.39
N PRO A 538 -7.03 50.06 1.63
CA PRO A 538 -8.07 49.63 2.56
C PRO A 538 -8.99 50.82 2.86
N ALA A 539 -10.29 50.56 2.86
CA ALA A 539 -11.26 51.59 3.20
C ALA A 539 -11.09 52.05 4.65
N ASP A 540 -11.29 53.33 4.91
CA ASP A 540 -11.24 53.90 6.27
C ASP A 540 -12.47 53.43 7.09
N TYR A 541 -12.24 52.67 8.12
CA TYR A 541 -13.27 52.11 9.00
C TYR A 541 -13.54 53.08 10.18
N ARG A 542 -13.95 54.33 9.90
CA ARG A 542 -14.40 55.26 10.90
C ARG A 542 -15.84 55.05 11.34
#